data_3239365ddceeecacd714d2e9b312b864
#
_entry.id   3239365ddceeecacd714d2e9b312b864
#
_cell.length_a   1.000
_cell.length_b   1.000
_cell.length_c   1.000
_cell.angle_alpha   90.00
_cell.angle_beta   90.00
_cell.angle_gamma   90.00
#
_symmetry.space_group_name_H-M   'P 1'
#
loop_
_entity.id
_entity.type
_entity.pdbx_description
1 polymer ?
#
loop_
_entity_poly.entity_id
_entity_poly.type
_entity_poly.pdbx_seq_one_letter_code
_entity_poly.pdbx_strand_id
1 'polypeptide(L)'
;DGPGLGLPRKSLIGLPWRVALRLQEDGWILRSSIIWHRPGALGESSSHDRPWRRHENLFLFSKSQRYRFDRAVLREIGEEDVWSIRPRPNNPHAHCAPYPEELVERCVRLAGKPGGTILDPFVGSGTTLKVGMDHGMNGVGIDLNDAYAEIARQRVAAAD
;
A
#
# COMPACT_ATOMS: atom_id res chain seq x y z
N ASP A 1 16.63 -21.26 3.84
CA ASP A 1 15.69 -21.92 2.93
C ASP A 1 14.39 -21.13 2.94
N GLY A 2 14.10 -20.45 1.82
CA GLY A 2 12.82 -19.75 1.67
C GLY A 2 11.68 -20.77 1.61
N PRO A 3 10.55 -20.52 2.26
CA PRO A 3 9.49 -21.51 2.38
C PRO A 3 8.94 -21.92 1.01
N GLY A 4 9.21 -23.14 0.58
CA GLY A 4 8.44 -23.87 -0.41
C GLY A 4 8.54 -23.46 -1.89
N LEU A 5 9.38 -22.46 -2.26
CA LEU A 5 9.47 -22.01 -3.66
C LEU A 5 10.64 -22.63 -4.45
N GLY A 6 11.44 -23.49 -3.84
CA GLY A 6 12.60 -24.12 -4.50
C GLY A 6 13.69 -23.14 -4.96
N LEU A 7 13.67 -21.90 -4.46
CA LEU A 7 14.65 -20.88 -4.83
C LEU A 7 15.95 -21.02 -4.01
N PRO A 8 17.13 -20.80 -4.62
CA PRO A 8 18.39 -20.75 -3.90
C PRO A 8 18.37 -19.70 -2.78
N ARG A 9 19.21 -19.92 -1.75
CA ARG A 9 19.39 -18.93 -0.67
C ARG A 9 19.76 -17.56 -1.25
N LYS A 10 19.28 -16.49 -0.62
CA LYS A 10 19.48 -15.08 -1.02
C LYS A 10 18.78 -14.69 -2.33
N SER A 11 17.95 -15.53 -2.94
CA SER A 11 17.17 -15.15 -4.10
C SER A 11 16.12 -14.10 -3.73
N LEU A 12 15.94 -13.11 -4.60
CA LEU A 12 14.78 -12.21 -4.53
C LEU A 12 13.52 -13.00 -4.90
N ILE A 13 12.59 -13.12 -3.95
CA ILE A 13 11.35 -13.90 -4.15
C ILE A 13 10.44 -13.24 -5.19
N GLY A 14 10.48 -11.92 -5.31
CA GLY A 14 9.62 -11.16 -6.24
C GLY A 14 8.13 -11.18 -5.84
N LEU A 15 7.83 -11.29 -4.55
CA LEU A 15 6.47 -11.46 -4.04
C LEU A 15 5.47 -10.43 -4.59
N PRO A 16 5.74 -9.12 -4.65
CA PRO A 16 4.79 -8.15 -5.20
C PRO A 16 4.38 -8.48 -6.64
N TRP A 17 5.33 -8.83 -7.48
CA TRP A 17 5.09 -9.19 -8.87
C TRP A 17 4.35 -10.53 -9.02
N ARG A 18 4.64 -11.52 -8.17
CA ARG A 18 3.91 -12.80 -8.16
C ARG A 18 2.44 -12.59 -7.83
N VAL A 19 2.16 -11.73 -6.84
CA VAL A 19 0.78 -11.38 -6.49
C VAL A 19 0.10 -10.63 -7.65
N ALA A 20 0.81 -9.67 -8.26
CA ALA A 20 0.26 -8.91 -9.39
C ALA A 20 -0.10 -9.81 -10.58
N LEU A 21 0.80 -10.72 -10.97
CA LEU A 21 0.55 -11.65 -12.07
C LEU A 21 -0.58 -12.64 -11.73
N ARG A 22 -0.65 -13.11 -10.48
CA ARG A 22 -1.73 -13.98 -10.04
C ARG A 22 -3.09 -13.29 -10.10
N LEU A 23 -3.17 -12.02 -9.71
CA LEU A 23 -4.40 -11.24 -9.84
C LEU A 23 -4.82 -11.05 -11.30
N GLN A 24 -3.86 -10.89 -12.23
CA GLN A 24 -4.18 -10.87 -13.67
C GLN A 24 -4.77 -12.20 -14.14
N GLU A 25 -4.22 -13.33 -13.72
CA GLU A 25 -4.75 -14.67 -14.00
C GLU A 25 -6.18 -14.84 -13.45
N ASP A 26 -6.47 -14.23 -12.29
CA ASP A 26 -7.80 -14.20 -11.68
C ASP A 26 -8.75 -13.16 -12.33
N GLY A 27 -8.34 -12.56 -13.46
CA GLY A 27 -9.18 -11.68 -14.28
C GLY A 27 -9.16 -10.20 -13.90
N TRP A 28 -8.24 -9.77 -13.01
CA TRP A 28 -8.01 -8.35 -12.78
C TRP A 28 -7.18 -7.72 -13.90
N ILE A 29 -7.48 -6.49 -14.25
CA ILE A 29 -6.74 -5.74 -15.25
C ILE A 29 -5.65 -4.93 -14.56
N LEU A 30 -4.39 -5.31 -14.73
CA LEU A 30 -3.25 -4.52 -14.28
C LEU A 30 -3.09 -3.28 -15.17
N ARG A 31 -3.21 -2.11 -14.58
CA ARG A 31 -3.20 -0.81 -15.27
C ARG A 31 -1.87 -0.10 -15.19
N SER A 32 -1.22 -0.17 -14.02
CA SER A 32 0.07 0.49 -13.80
C SER A 32 0.86 -0.20 -12.70
N SER A 33 2.18 -0.09 -12.78
CA SER A 33 3.11 -0.36 -11.70
C SER A 33 3.70 0.96 -11.25
N ILE A 34 3.43 1.35 -10.01
CA ILE A 34 3.89 2.58 -9.40
C ILE A 34 5.00 2.25 -8.42
N ILE A 35 6.05 3.04 -8.41
CA ILE A 35 7.18 2.92 -7.49
C ILE A 35 7.02 3.92 -6.35
N TRP A 36 6.81 3.43 -5.15
CA TRP A 36 6.96 4.27 -3.97
C TRP A 36 8.45 4.34 -3.59
N HIS A 37 9.14 5.41 -4.02
CA HIS A 37 10.49 5.72 -3.58
C HIS A 37 10.47 6.26 -2.15
N ARG A 38 11.33 5.70 -1.27
CA ARG A 38 11.41 6.00 0.16
C ARG A 38 12.70 6.77 0.48
N PRO A 39 12.75 8.09 0.25
CA PRO A 39 13.93 8.88 0.56
C PRO A 39 14.20 8.86 2.07
N GLY A 40 15.47 8.66 2.46
CA GLY A 40 15.86 8.60 3.87
C GLY A 40 15.53 7.29 4.60
N ALA A 41 14.97 6.27 3.93
CA ALA A 41 14.80 4.96 4.53
C ALA A 41 16.16 4.38 4.93
N LEU A 42 16.23 3.72 6.08
CA LEU A 42 17.41 2.98 6.49
C LEU A 42 17.70 1.86 5.49
N GLY A 43 18.95 1.71 5.09
CA GLY A 43 19.36 0.62 4.21
C GLY A 43 19.32 -0.73 4.92
N GLU A 44 19.26 -1.80 4.14
CA GLU A 44 19.47 -3.16 4.65
C GLU A 44 20.95 -3.37 4.92
N SER A 45 21.42 -3.02 6.12
CA SER A 45 22.85 -3.06 6.50
C SER A 45 23.47 -4.45 6.40
N SER A 46 22.67 -5.51 6.34
CA SER A 46 23.11 -6.90 6.18
C SER A 46 23.37 -7.31 4.72
N SER A 47 23.02 -6.50 3.74
CA SER A 47 23.18 -6.81 2.33
C SER A 47 24.45 -6.17 1.77
N HIS A 48 25.49 -6.98 1.51
CA HIS A 48 26.78 -6.53 0.97
C HIS A 48 26.99 -6.94 -0.49
N ASP A 49 26.10 -7.73 -1.08
CA ASP A 49 26.23 -8.34 -2.40
C ASP A 49 25.19 -7.82 -3.41
N ARG A 50 24.43 -6.79 -3.07
CA ARG A 50 23.41 -6.17 -3.93
C ARG A 50 23.07 -4.75 -3.47
N PRO A 51 22.51 -3.90 -4.36
CA PRO A 51 22.02 -2.58 -4.01
C PRO A 51 20.91 -2.64 -2.94
N TRP A 52 20.89 -1.67 -2.06
CA TRP A 52 19.82 -1.54 -1.06
C TRP A 52 18.52 -1.10 -1.70
N ARG A 53 17.45 -1.81 -1.38
CA ARG A 53 16.12 -1.48 -1.88
C ARG A 53 15.58 -0.22 -1.21
N ARG A 54 15.34 0.81 -2.00
CA ARG A 54 14.81 2.11 -1.57
C ARG A 54 13.40 2.36 -2.07
N HIS A 55 12.71 1.32 -2.53
CA HIS A 55 11.36 1.45 -3.06
C HIS A 55 10.48 0.25 -2.70
N GLU A 56 9.17 0.48 -2.76
CA GLU A 56 8.13 -0.55 -2.76
C GLU A 56 7.33 -0.45 -4.06
N ASN A 57 6.65 -1.53 -4.43
CA ASN A 57 5.78 -1.53 -5.61
C ASN A 57 4.33 -1.35 -5.18
N LEU A 58 3.62 -0.46 -5.88
CA LEU A 58 2.17 -0.35 -5.86
C LEU A 58 1.66 -0.75 -7.23
N PHE A 59 0.55 -1.48 -7.27
CA PHE A 59 -0.07 -1.88 -8.53
C PHE A 59 -1.48 -1.33 -8.59
N LEU A 60 -1.78 -0.62 -9.68
CA LEU A 60 -3.14 -0.18 -9.98
C LEU A 60 -3.86 -1.27 -10.75
N PHE A 61 -4.94 -1.77 -10.18
CA PHE A 61 -5.82 -2.74 -10.81
C PHE A 61 -7.23 -2.20 -11.01
N SER A 62 -7.92 -2.73 -11.99
CA SER A 62 -9.36 -2.51 -12.19
C SER A 62 -10.07 -3.82 -12.51
N LYS A 63 -11.39 -3.88 -12.23
CA LYS A 63 -12.25 -5.01 -12.61
C LYS A 63 -12.75 -4.91 -14.05
N SER A 64 -12.70 -3.73 -14.64
CA SER A 64 -13.17 -3.48 -16.00
C SER A 64 -12.29 -2.44 -16.71
N GLN A 65 -12.42 -2.36 -18.04
CA GLN A 65 -11.70 -1.35 -18.83
C GLN A 65 -12.14 0.09 -18.48
N ARG A 66 -13.39 0.28 -18.09
CA ARG A 66 -13.92 1.56 -17.62
C ARG A 66 -13.96 1.53 -16.10
N TYR A 67 -13.20 2.41 -15.46
CA TYR A 67 -13.13 2.54 -14.00
C TYR A 67 -12.97 4.00 -13.61
N ARG A 68 -13.28 4.31 -12.34
CA ARG A 68 -13.08 5.65 -11.81
C ARG A 68 -11.58 5.93 -11.68
N PHE A 69 -11.16 7.07 -12.22
CA PHE A 69 -9.81 7.58 -12.06
C PHE A 69 -9.83 9.10 -12.25
N ASP A 70 -9.31 9.84 -11.28
CA ASP A 70 -9.31 11.30 -11.30
C ASP A 70 -8.06 11.85 -11.97
N ARG A 71 -8.24 12.33 -13.21
CA ARG A 71 -7.14 12.90 -14.01
C ARG A 71 -6.70 14.29 -13.53
N ALA A 72 -7.56 15.05 -12.83
CA ALA A 72 -7.17 16.33 -12.28
C ALA A 72 -6.20 16.13 -11.12
N VAL A 73 -6.52 15.20 -10.23
CA VAL A 73 -5.62 14.77 -9.16
C VAL A 73 -4.30 14.23 -9.72
N LEU A 74 -4.35 13.41 -10.77
CA LEU A 74 -3.12 12.90 -11.38
C LEU A 74 -2.16 14.03 -11.83
N ARG A 75 -2.70 15.07 -12.48
CA ARG A 75 -1.90 16.24 -12.89
C ARG A 75 -1.34 17.01 -11.70
N GLU A 76 -2.12 17.14 -10.63
CA GLU A 76 -1.70 17.81 -9.38
C GLU A 76 -0.51 17.09 -8.72
N ILE A 77 -0.55 15.76 -8.66
CA ILE A 77 0.50 14.96 -8.01
C ILE A 77 1.70 14.64 -8.92
N GLY A 78 1.69 15.08 -10.20
CA GLY A 78 2.85 15.04 -11.08
C GLY A 78 2.86 13.94 -12.13
N GLU A 79 1.73 13.36 -12.52
CA GLU A 79 1.55 12.39 -13.66
C GLU A 79 2.56 11.21 -13.76
N GLU A 80 3.54 11.14 -12.86
CA GLU A 80 4.62 10.16 -12.89
C GLU A 80 4.26 8.90 -12.08
N ASP A 81 4.86 7.79 -12.45
CA ASP A 81 4.74 6.50 -11.75
C ASP A 81 5.79 6.28 -10.66
N VAL A 82 6.61 7.29 -10.36
CA VAL A 82 7.58 7.28 -9.25
C VAL A 82 7.19 8.32 -8.22
N TRP A 83 6.71 7.86 -7.07
CA TRP A 83 6.26 8.71 -5.96
C TRP A 83 7.32 8.76 -4.86
N SER A 84 7.98 9.90 -4.69
CA SER A 84 8.94 10.13 -3.61
C SER A 84 8.22 10.58 -2.35
N ILE A 85 7.91 9.63 -1.45
CA ILE A 85 7.21 9.89 -0.19
C ILE A 85 8.07 9.37 0.95
N ARG A 86 8.39 10.21 1.95
CA ARG A 86 9.18 9.80 3.10
C ARG A 86 8.42 8.78 3.95
N PRO A 87 9.06 7.67 4.39
CA PRO A 87 8.46 6.79 5.36
C PRO A 87 8.21 7.53 6.68
N ARG A 88 7.18 7.13 7.42
CA ARG A 88 6.88 7.74 8.72
C ARG A 88 7.97 7.37 9.73
N PRO A 89 8.68 8.33 10.33
CA PRO A 89 9.83 8.02 11.20
C PRO A 89 9.42 7.45 12.57
N ASN A 90 8.23 7.76 13.05
CA ASN A 90 7.73 7.35 14.36
C ASN A 90 6.46 6.50 14.21
N ASN A 91 6.51 5.29 14.75
CA ASN A 91 5.35 4.44 14.87
C ASN A 91 4.92 4.34 16.35
N PRO A 92 3.96 5.17 16.80
CA PRO A 92 3.52 5.19 18.20
C PRO A 92 2.79 3.90 18.62
N HIS A 93 2.42 3.04 17.66
CA HIS A 93 1.59 1.85 17.90
C HIS A 93 2.36 0.53 17.81
N ALA A 94 3.70 0.54 17.90
CA ALA A 94 4.56 -0.66 17.83
C ALA A 94 4.31 -1.57 16.61
N HIS A 95 3.62 -1.08 15.58
CA HIS A 95 3.39 -1.81 14.33
C HIS A 95 4.67 -1.87 13.49
N CYS A 96 5.01 -3.05 12.97
CA CYS A 96 6.32 -3.31 12.38
C CYS A 96 6.67 -2.46 11.14
N ALA A 97 5.71 -1.98 10.36
CA ALA A 97 5.97 -1.27 9.09
C ALA A 97 4.79 -0.42 8.59
N PRO A 98 4.37 0.65 9.27
CA PRO A 98 3.29 1.49 8.77
C PRO A 98 3.77 2.30 7.56
N TYR A 99 2.96 2.33 6.51
CA TYR A 99 3.13 3.27 5.43
C TYR A 99 2.55 4.65 5.79
N PRO A 100 3.06 5.75 5.18
CA PRO A 100 2.58 7.10 5.48
C PRO A 100 1.16 7.34 4.94
N GLU A 101 0.40 8.19 5.61
CA GLU A 101 -0.96 8.59 5.18
C GLU A 101 -0.95 9.21 3.78
N GLU A 102 0.07 10.01 3.45
CA GLU A 102 0.25 10.61 2.10
C GLU A 102 0.21 9.58 0.98
N LEU A 103 0.76 8.38 1.20
CA LEU A 103 0.73 7.31 0.19
C LEU A 103 -0.70 6.86 -0.11
N VAL A 104 -1.48 6.63 0.96
CA VAL A 104 -2.88 6.21 0.86
C VAL A 104 -3.73 7.34 0.30
N GLU A 105 -3.49 8.57 0.74
CA GLU A 105 -4.21 9.75 0.27
C GLU A 105 -4.11 9.90 -1.25
N ARG A 106 -2.93 9.75 -1.84
CA ARG A 106 -2.77 9.76 -3.30
C ARG A 106 -3.63 8.69 -3.96
N CYS A 107 -3.64 7.46 -3.43
CA CYS A 107 -4.45 6.37 -3.97
C CYS A 107 -5.96 6.67 -3.85
N VAL A 108 -6.40 7.13 -2.68
CA VAL A 108 -7.81 7.45 -2.41
C VAL A 108 -8.29 8.61 -3.28
N ARG A 109 -7.51 9.68 -3.42
CA ARG A 109 -7.84 10.81 -4.29
C ARG A 109 -7.94 10.43 -5.76
N LEU A 110 -7.06 9.54 -6.23
CA LEU A 110 -7.07 9.08 -7.63
C LEU A 110 -8.23 8.15 -7.95
N ALA A 111 -8.58 7.22 -7.06
CA ALA A 111 -9.50 6.14 -7.37
C ALA A 111 -10.73 6.06 -6.43
N GLY A 112 -10.66 6.64 -5.25
CA GLY A 112 -11.73 6.63 -4.26
C GLY A 112 -12.96 7.46 -4.69
N LYS A 113 -14.08 7.20 -4.04
CA LYS A 113 -15.34 7.92 -4.25
C LYS A 113 -16.00 8.18 -2.91
N PRO A 114 -16.37 9.43 -2.56
CA PRO A 114 -17.18 9.69 -1.39
C PRO A 114 -18.44 8.82 -1.38
N GLY A 115 -18.79 8.25 -0.24
CA GLY A 115 -19.85 7.25 -0.08
C GLY A 115 -19.52 5.85 -0.60
N GLY A 116 -18.34 5.66 -1.22
CA GLY A 116 -17.85 4.33 -1.58
C GLY A 116 -17.29 3.57 -0.37
N THR A 117 -16.84 2.33 -0.59
CA THR A 117 -16.23 1.51 0.45
C THR A 117 -14.76 1.24 0.12
N ILE A 118 -13.87 1.49 1.09
CA ILE A 118 -12.47 1.08 1.05
C ILE A 118 -12.31 -0.21 1.87
N LEU A 119 -11.64 -1.20 1.28
CA LEU A 119 -11.33 -2.46 1.93
C LEU A 119 -9.81 -2.58 2.11
N ASP A 120 -9.36 -2.87 3.33
CA ASP A 120 -7.98 -3.25 3.61
C ASP A 120 -7.95 -4.64 4.27
N PRO A 121 -7.55 -5.70 3.55
CA PRO A 121 -7.49 -7.06 4.10
C PRO A 121 -6.30 -7.31 5.02
N PHE A 122 -5.44 -6.31 5.25
CA PHE A 122 -4.27 -6.33 6.14
C PHE A 122 -4.18 -5.01 6.90
N VAL A 123 -5.26 -4.63 7.58
CA VAL A 123 -5.51 -3.26 8.05
C VAL A 123 -4.48 -2.73 9.05
N GLY A 124 -3.79 -3.60 9.78
CA GLY A 124 -2.79 -3.21 10.76
C GLY A 124 -3.29 -2.11 11.70
N SER A 125 -2.61 -0.97 11.73
CA SER A 125 -2.99 0.18 12.57
C SER A 125 -4.08 1.08 11.96
N GLY A 126 -4.73 0.68 10.86
CA GLY A 126 -5.89 1.39 10.30
C GLY A 126 -5.59 2.61 9.43
N THR A 127 -4.38 2.78 8.92
CA THR A 127 -4.02 3.95 8.10
C THR A 127 -4.91 4.10 6.87
N THR A 128 -5.18 3.00 6.15
CA THR A 128 -6.06 2.99 4.98
C THR A 128 -7.47 3.44 5.32
N LEU A 129 -8.03 2.90 6.41
CA LEU A 129 -9.40 3.20 6.82
C LEU A 129 -9.54 4.66 7.23
N LYS A 130 -8.62 5.15 8.08
CA LYS A 130 -8.62 6.55 8.51
C LYS A 130 -8.63 7.50 7.30
N VAL A 131 -7.68 7.34 6.39
CA VAL A 131 -7.59 8.20 5.21
C VAL A 131 -8.84 8.07 4.32
N GLY A 132 -9.36 6.86 4.13
CA GLY A 132 -10.60 6.66 3.37
C GLY A 132 -11.79 7.39 3.99
N MET A 133 -11.94 7.33 5.31
CA MET A 133 -13.01 8.01 6.04
C MET A 133 -12.85 9.53 6.04
N ASP A 134 -11.64 10.06 6.19
CA ASP A 134 -11.34 11.49 6.01
C ASP A 134 -11.78 12.01 4.63
N HIS A 135 -11.86 11.14 3.63
CA HIS A 135 -12.38 11.42 2.27
C HIS A 135 -13.85 11.00 2.07
N GLY A 136 -14.60 10.77 3.13
CA GLY A 136 -16.03 10.46 3.10
C GLY A 136 -16.36 9.06 2.58
N MET A 137 -15.44 8.10 2.69
CA MET A 137 -15.67 6.70 2.33
C MET A 137 -16.06 5.86 3.57
N ASN A 138 -16.73 4.72 3.33
CA ASN A 138 -16.91 3.71 4.35
C ASN A 138 -15.68 2.80 4.41
N GLY A 139 -15.27 2.36 5.60
CA GLY A 139 -14.10 1.52 5.80
C GLY A 139 -14.44 0.08 6.19
N VAL A 140 -13.78 -0.90 5.57
CA VAL A 140 -13.78 -2.30 6.01
C VAL A 140 -12.33 -2.75 6.15
N GLY A 141 -11.93 -3.18 7.35
CA GLY A 141 -10.57 -3.66 7.63
C GLY A 141 -10.59 -5.08 8.16
N ILE A 142 -9.59 -5.88 7.77
CA ILE A 142 -9.39 -7.24 8.26
C ILE A 142 -7.96 -7.32 8.79
N ASP A 143 -7.76 -7.96 9.94
CA ASP A 143 -6.45 -8.33 10.47
C ASP A 143 -6.56 -9.66 11.21
N LEU A 144 -5.49 -10.45 11.18
CA LEU A 144 -5.40 -11.70 11.93
C LEU A 144 -5.06 -11.46 13.41
N ASN A 145 -4.54 -10.28 13.74
CA ASN A 145 -4.16 -9.90 15.09
C ASN A 145 -5.24 -8.97 15.69
N ASP A 146 -5.98 -9.48 16.65
CA ASP A 146 -7.05 -8.73 17.34
C ASP A 146 -6.56 -7.41 17.95
N ALA A 147 -5.31 -7.36 18.45
CA ALA A 147 -4.74 -6.14 19.00
C ALA A 147 -4.58 -5.04 17.92
N TYR A 148 -4.21 -5.41 16.68
CA TYR A 148 -4.15 -4.45 15.58
C TYR A 148 -5.53 -4.02 15.13
N ALA A 149 -6.49 -4.93 15.06
CA ALA A 149 -7.87 -4.59 14.75
C ALA A 149 -8.45 -3.59 15.78
N GLU A 150 -8.11 -3.74 17.07
CA GLU A 150 -8.53 -2.80 18.10
C GLU A 150 -7.86 -1.43 17.97
N ILE A 151 -6.56 -1.37 17.68
CA ILE A 151 -5.84 -0.12 17.40
C ILE A 151 -6.49 0.59 16.19
N ALA A 152 -6.82 -0.16 15.12
CA ALA A 152 -7.48 0.40 13.95
C ALA A 152 -8.86 1.00 14.30
N ARG A 153 -9.68 0.31 15.11
CA ARG A 153 -10.99 0.82 15.58
C ARG A 153 -10.85 2.13 16.34
N GLN A 154 -9.94 2.16 17.31
CA GLN A 154 -9.71 3.36 18.14
C GLN A 154 -9.22 4.54 17.29
N ARG A 155 -8.34 4.30 16.32
CA ARG A 155 -7.81 5.35 15.45
C ARG A 155 -8.87 5.90 14.51
N VAL A 156 -9.77 5.07 14.03
CA VAL A 156 -10.87 5.47 13.17
C VAL A 156 -11.93 6.24 13.96
N ALA A 157 -12.30 5.76 15.16
CA ALA A 157 -13.25 6.43 16.02
C ALA A 157 -12.77 7.80 16.55
N ALA A 158 -11.47 8.05 16.58
CA ALA A 158 -10.90 9.36 17.00
C ALA A 158 -10.84 10.38 15.85
N ALA A 159 -11.22 9.99 14.62
CA ALA A 159 -11.24 10.87 13.44
C ALA A 159 -12.61 11.53 13.20
N ASP A 160 -13.66 11.10 13.92
CA ASP A 160 -14.99 11.70 13.97
C ASP A 160 -15.02 12.83 15.02
#